data_32f4d2222882cb1f6b4a2aa944494843
#
_entry.id   32f4d2222882cb1f6b4a2aa944494843
#
_cell.length_a   1.000
_cell.length_b   1.000
_cell.length_c   1.000
_cell.angle_alpha   90.00
_cell.angle_beta   90.00
_cell.angle_gamma   90.00
#
_symmetry.space_group_name_H-M   'P 1'
#
loop_
_entity.id
_entity.type
_entity.pdbx_description
1 polymer ?
#
loop_
_entity_poly.entity_id
_entity_poly.type
_entity_poly.pdbx_seq_one_letter_code
_entity_poly.pdbx_strand_id
1 'polypeptide(L)'
;MKLHELDRSKTEAIAGPIDPAAVVSGKPETRAFVTYDAPEERLCVGEWEASVGKWRVKYDEWEYCLIVSGRCVVTGDDGTVIHAGPGDAFVLEPGFTGTWEVVEPMRKHWVVRTP
;
A
#
# COMPACT_ATOMS: atom_id res chain seq x y z
N MET A 1 12.53 3.49 24.49
CA MET A 1 11.09 3.40 24.80
C MET A 1 10.47 2.30 23.96
N LYS A 2 9.59 1.52 24.57
CA LYS A 2 8.94 0.38 23.88
C LYS A 2 7.49 0.65 23.48
N LEU A 3 7.04 1.90 23.56
CA LEU A 3 5.71 2.34 23.14
C LEU A 3 5.87 3.47 22.15
N HIS A 4 5.25 3.32 20.98
CA HIS A 4 5.39 4.27 19.88
C HIS A 4 4.01 4.70 19.39
N GLU A 5 3.79 6.01 19.34
CA GLU A 5 2.64 6.58 18.69
C GLU A 5 2.92 6.68 17.18
N LEU A 6 1.97 6.27 16.36
CA LEU A 6 2.07 6.34 14.90
C LEU A 6 1.41 7.64 14.42
N ASP A 7 2.23 8.66 14.18
CA ASP A 7 1.74 10.00 13.83
C ASP A 7 2.39 10.47 12.53
N ARG A 8 1.63 10.43 11.44
CA ARG A 8 2.10 10.85 10.12
C ARG A 8 2.44 12.33 10.04
N SER A 9 1.88 13.16 10.92
CA SER A 9 2.16 14.60 10.93
C SER A 9 3.60 14.92 11.30
N LYS A 10 4.31 13.96 11.90
CA LYS A 10 5.71 14.09 12.31
C LYS A 10 6.69 13.52 11.28
N THR A 11 6.20 13.07 10.12
CA THR A 11 7.03 12.48 9.07
C THR A 11 6.83 13.24 7.77
N GLU A 12 7.85 13.18 6.91
CA GLU A 12 7.74 13.75 5.57
C GLU A 12 7.09 12.74 4.62
N ALA A 13 6.28 13.27 3.71
CA ALA A 13 5.70 12.47 2.64
C ALA A 13 6.81 12.04 1.67
N ILE A 14 6.80 10.76 1.31
CA ILE A 14 7.71 10.20 0.32
C ILE A 14 6.89 9.92 -0.94
N ALA A 15 7.21 10.60 -2.04
CA ALA A 15 6.58 10.32 -3.31
C ALA A 15 6.94 8.89 -3.76
N GLY A 16 5.91 8.14 -4.18
CA GLY A 16 6.09 6.79 -4.71
C GLY A 16 5.77 6.75 -6.19
N PRO A 17 6.68 7.22 -7.05
CA PRO A 17 6.39 7.25 -8.47
C PRO A 17 6.17 5.83 -9.00
N ILE A 18 5.11 5.67 -9.77
CA ILE A 18 4.79 4.40 -10.43
C ILE A 18 5.45 4.42 -11.79
N ASP A 19 6.17 3.34 -12.13
CA ASP A 19 6.76 3.19 -13.45
C ASP A 19 5.67 3.34 -14.51
N PRO A 20 5.79 4.29 -15.45
CA PRO A 20 4.80 4.46 -16.51
C PRO A 20 4.51 3.17 -17.28
N ALA A 21 5.49 2.29 -17.45
CA ALA A 21 5.31 1.00 -18.11
C ALA A 21 4.38 0.06 -17.33
N ALA A 22 4.24 0.26 -16.02
CA ALA A 22 3.37 -0.55 -15.17
C ALA A 22 1.91 -0.04 -15.17
N VAL A 23 1.68 1.20 -15.59
CA VAL A 23 0.35 1.80 -15.55
C VAL A 23 -0.56 1.17 -16.58
N VAL A 24 -1.72 0.70 -16.15
CA VAL A 24 -2.77 0.14 -17.00
C VAL A 24 -3.76 1.23 -17.42
N SER A 25 -4.14 2.11 -16.49
CA SER A 25 -5.07 3.21 -16.79
C SER A 25 -4.88 4.36 -15.80
N GLY A 26 -5.22 5.57 -16.27
CA GLY A 26 -5.15 6.79 -15.45
C GLY A 26 -3.74 7.29 -15.27
N LYS A 27 -3.59 8.22 -14.31
CA LYS A 27 -2.30 8.79 -13.90
C LYS A 27 -2.20 8.72 -12.38
N PRO A 28 -2.10 7.51 -11.82
CA PRO A 28 -2.09 7.37 -10.36
C PRO A 28 -0.82 7.97 -9.77
N GLU A 29 -0.99 8.68 -8.67
CA GLU A 29 0.09 9.24 -7.87
C GLU A 29 -0.02 8.68 -6.46
N THR A 30 1.12 8.36 -5.85
CA THR A 30 1.14 7.79 -4.51
C THR A 30 2.11 8.57 -3.60
N ARG A 31 1.80 8.57 -2.30
CA ARG A 31 2.67 9.09 -1.26
C ARG A 31 2.67 8.14 -0.08
N ALA A 32 3.81 7.96 0.54
CA ALA A 32 3.96 7.14 1.73
C ALA A 32 4.46 7.98 2.90
N PHE A 33 4.04 7.59 4.09
CA PHE A 33 4.48 8.19 5.36
C PHE A 33 4.94 7.04 6.26
N VAL A 34 6.23 6.98 6.55
CA VAL A 34 6.78 5.96 7.46
C VAL A 34 6.60 6.45 8.89
N THR A 35 5.79 5.76 9.68
CA THR A 35 5.48 6.14 11.05
C THR A 35 6.25 5.32 12.08
N TYR A 36 6.76 4.16 11.69
CA TYR A 36 7.58 3.31 12.54
C TYR A 36 8.50 2.47 11.66
N ASP A 37 9.78 2.43 12.00
CA ASP A 37 10.77 1.65 11.26
C ASP A 37 11.68 0.91 12.24
N ALA A 38 11.72 -0.41 12.12
CA ALA A 38 12.58 -1.30 12.90
C ALA A 38 13.36 -2.22 11.95
N PRO A 39 14.45 -1.71 11.35
CA PRO A 39 15.21 -2.47 10.34
C PRO A 39 15.75 -3.80 10.86
N GLU A 40 16.14 -3.87 12.15
CA GLU A 40 16.64 -5.10 12.75
C GLU A 40 15.59 -6.20 12.76
N GLU A 41 14.31 -5.83 12.83
CA GLU A 41 13.18 -6.75 12.80
C GLU A 41 12.63 -6.90 11.39
N ARG A 42 13.19 -6.20 10.42
CA ARG A 42 12.69 -6.13 9.04
C ARG A 42 11.24 -5.65 8.98
N LEU A 43 10.84 -4.78 9.91
CA LEU A 43 9.49 -4.25 10.02
C LEU A 43 9.46 -2.76 9.72
N CYS A 44 8.46 -2.37 8.96
CA CYS A 44 8.17 -0.98 8.67
C CYS A 44 6.65 -0.78 8.68
N VAL A 45 6.21 0.30 9.30
CA VAL A 45 4.79 0.63 9.44
C VAL A 45 4.56 2.04 8.93
N GLY A 46 3.46 2.25 8.23
CA GLY A 46 3.16 3.59 7.75
C GLY A 46 1.75 3.74 7.21
N GLU A 47 1.58 4.86 6.54
CA GLU A 47 0.36 5.22 5.83
C GLU A 47 0.70 5.51 4.37
N TRP A 48 -0.30 5.38 3.51
CA TRP A 48 -0.14 5.56 2.08
C TRP A 48 -1.40 6.19 1.52
N GLU A 49 -1.21 7.10 0.58
CA GLU A 49 -2.28 7.75 -0.16
C GLU A 49 -2.09 7.48 -1.65
N ALA A 50 -3.19 7.34 -2.36
CA ALA A 50 -3.16 7.15 -3.81
C ALA A 50 -4.35 7.83 -4.46
N SER A 51 -4.10 8.38 -5.65
CA SER A 51 -5.13 8.88 -6.53
C SER A 51 -5.64 7.78 -7.48
N VAL A 52 -6.73 8.07 -8.20
CA VAL A 52 -7.38 7.12 -9.10
C VAL A 52 -6.44 6.65 -10.21
N GLY A 53 -6.43 5.35 -10.45
CA GLY A 53 -5.66 4.73 -11.51
C GLY A 53 -5.48 3.24 -11.28
N LYS A 54 -4.89 2.57 -12.24
CA LYS A 54 -4.64 1.12 -12.17
C LYS A 54 -3.23 0.83 -12.67
N TRP A 55 -2.52 -0.03 -11.95
CA TRP A 55 -1.15 -0.39 -12.31
C TRP A 55 -0.79 -1.80 -11.89
N ARG A 56 0.20 -2.37 -12.57
CA ARG A 56 0.77 -3.68 -12.24
C ARG A 56 1.68 -3.57 -11.03
N VAL A 57 1.62 -4.57 -10.16
CA VAL A 57 2.50 -4.68 -8.98
C VAL A 57 3.13 -6.05 -8.90
N LYS A 58 4.29 -6.08 -8.26
CA LYS A 58 4.97 -7.31 -7.86
C LYS A 58 5.50 -7.11 -6.45
N TYR A 59 5.19 -8.03 -5.55
CA TYR A 59 5.59 -7.94 -4.15
C TYR A 59 6.69 -8.95 -3.85
N ASP A 60 7.80 -8.47 -3.32
CA ASP A 60 8.86 -9.31 -2.75
C ASP A 60 8.76 -9.37 -1.23
N GLU A 61 7.93 -8.52 -0.65
CA GLU A 61 7.72 -8.36 0.79
C GLU A 61 6.31 -8.80 1.18
N TRP A 62 6.13 -9.04 2.47
CA TRP A 62 4.82 -9.29 3.06
C TRP A 62 4.21 -7.94 3.49
N GLU A 63 2.97 -7.71 3.15
CA GLU A 63 2.29 -6.46 3.50
C GLU A 63 0.89 -6.70 4.03
N TYR A 64 0.59 -6.13 5.20
CA TYR A 64 -0.76 -6.00 5.73
C TYR A 64 -1.30 -4.62 5.38
N CYS A 65 -2.52 -4.56 4.86
CA CYS A 65 -3.20 -3.32 4.48
C CYS A 65 -4.52 -3.18 5.21
N LEU A 66 -4.77 -1.99 5.77
CA LEU A 66 -6.07 -1.60 6.33
C LEU A 66 -6.54 -0.33 5.61
N ILE A 67 -7.66 -0.42 4.92
CA ILE A 67 -8.20 0.74 4.19
C ILE A 67 -8.88 1.68 5.17
N VAL A 68 -8.46 2.95 5.17
CA VAL A 68 -9.02 4.00 6.03
C VAL A 68 -10.09 4.77 5.29
N SER A 69 -9.84 5.13 4.04
CA SER A 69 -10.79 5.87 3.21
C SER A 69 -10.57 5.53 1.75
N GLY A 70 -11.59 5.78 0.93
CA GLY A 70 -11.54 5.46 -0.50
C GLY A 70 -11.83 3.99 -0.78
N ARG A 71 -11.63 3.57 -2.02
CA ARG A 71 -11.91 2.22 -2.48
C ARG A 71 -10.87 1.75 -3.48
N CYS A 72 -10.55 0.46 -3.40
CA CYS A 72 -9.64 -0.18 -4.35
C CYS A 72 -10.09 -1.57 -4.74
N VAL A 73 -9.54 -2.05 -5.85
CA VAL A 73 -9.69 -3.44 -6.30
C VAL A 73 -8.28 -3.98 -6.50
N VAL A 74 -7.95 -5.07 -5.84
CA VAL A 74 -6.68 -5.77 -5.99
C VAL A 74 -6.95 -7.09 -6.66
N THR A 75 -6.31 -7.33 -7.81
CA THR A 75 -6.52 -8.52 -8.61
C THR A 75 -5.21 -9.27 -8.76
N GLY A 76 -5.19 -10.52 -8.32
CA GLY A 76 -4.04 -11.40 -8.50
C GLY A 76 -4.03 -12.04 -9.88
N ASP A 77 -2.85 -12.36 -10.39
CA ASP A 77 -2.71 -13.09 -11.64
C ASP A 77 -3.30 -14.52 -11.56
N ASP A 78 -3.52 -15.02 -10.35
CA ASP A 78 -4.20 -16.31 -10.11
C ASP A 78 -5.74 -16.21 -10.18
N GLY A 79 -6.28 -15.01 -10.42
CA GLY A 79 -7.71 -14.78 -10.52
C GLY A 79 -8.38 -14.33 -9.21
N THR A 80 -7.66 -14.27 -8.10
CA THR A 80 -8.20 -13.75 -6.84
C THR A 80 -8.49 -12.25 -6.99
N VAL A 81 -9.66 -11.81 -6.54
CA VAL A 81 -10.06 -10.41 -6.59
C VAL A 81 -10.55 -9.97 -5.22
N ILE A 82 -10.02 -8.85 -4.74
CA ILE A 82 -10.45 -8.22 -3.48
C ILE A 82 -10.98 -6.83 -3.80
N HIS A 83 -12.23 -6.57 -3.41
CA HIS A 83 -12.81 -5.24 -3.41
C HIS A 83 -12.76 -4.72 -1.96
N ALA A 84 -12.06 -3.62 -1.73
CA ALA A 84 -11.84 -3.11 -0.39
C ALA A 84 -12.26 -1.65 -0.27
N GLY A 85 -12.90 -1.33 0.84
CA GLY A 85 -13.28 0.02 1.24
C GLY A 85 -12.95 0.23 2.71
N PRO A 86 -13.40 1.35 3.32
CA PRO A 86 -13.06 1.70 4.69
C PRO A 86 -13.36 0.57 5.67
N GLY A 87 -12.38 0.21 6.50
CA GLY A 87 -12.47 -0.86 7.47
C GLY A 87 -12.08 -2.23 6.97
N ASP A 88 -11.92 -2.42 5.67
CA ASP A 88 -11.49 -3.70 5.11
C ASP A 88 -9.97 -3.85 5.20
N ALA A 89 -9.52 -5.07 5.45
CA ALA A 89 -8.12 -5.39 5.58
C ALA A 89 -7.76 -6.65 4.79
N PHE A 90 -6.52 -6.72 4.31
CA PHE A 90 -6.03 -7.88 3.58
C PHE A 90 -4.51 -7.97 3.65
N VAL A 91 -3.98 -9.10 3.24
CA VAL A 91 -2.54 -9.37 3.21
C VAL A 91 -2.10 -9.69 1.79
N LEU A 92 -0.96 -9.12 1.41
CA LEU A 92 -0.23 -9.46 0.19
C LEU A 92 1.02 -10.23 0.62
N GLU A 93 1.18 -11.44 0.10
CA GLU A 93 2.33 -12.28 0.43
C GLU A 93 3.46 -12.08 -0.57
N PRO A 94 4.72 -12.38 -0.17
CA PRO A 94 5.84 -12.35 -1.12
C PRO A 94 5.56 -13.23 -2.34
N GLY A 95 5.86 -12.70 -3.52
CA GLY A 95 5.59 -13.37 -4.78
C GLY A 95 4.26 -13.00 -5.41
N PHE A 96 3.43 -12.20 -4.72
CA PHE A 96 2.18 -11.70 -5.32
C PHE A 96 2.49 -10.91 -6.58
N THR A 97 1.78 -11.21 -7.66
CA THR A 97 1.77 -10.42 -8.89
C THR A 97 0.32 -10.17 -9.30
N GLY A 98 0.05 -8.96 -9.76
CA GLY A 98 -1.31 -8.59 -10.14
C GLY A 98 -1.42 -7.10 -10.38
N THR A 99 -2.59 -6.56 -10.11
CA THR A 99 -2.90 -5.14 -10.27
C THR A 99 -3.53 -4.55 -9.03
N TRP A 100 -3.19 -3.29 -8.76
CA TRP A 100 -3.94 -2.41 -7.89
C TRP A 100 -4.75 -1.46 -8.75
N GLU A 101 -6.02 -1.31 -8.43
CA GLU A 101 -6.88 -0.28 -9.02
C GLU A 101 -7.45 0.57 -7.89
N VAL A 102 -7.12 1.86 -7.89
CA VAL A 102 -7.73 2.83 -6.98
C VAL A 102 -8.95 3.40 -7.71
N VAL A 103 -10.12 3.08 -7.17
CA VAL A 103 -11.41 3.48 -7.75
C VAL A 103 -11.83 4.85 -7.24
N GLU A 104 -11.57 5.10 -5.96
CA GLU A 104 -11.75 6.40 -5.30
C GLU A 104 -10.46 6.76 -4.60
N PRO A 105 -10.03 8.03 -4.57
CA PRO A 105 -8.80 8.42 -3.87
C PRO A 105 -8.80 7.81 -2.47
N MET A 106 -7.70 7.17 -2.11
CA MET A 106 -7.67 6.33 -0.93
C MET A 106 -6.50 6.62 0.00
N ARG A 107 -6.71 6.21 1.26
CA ARG A 107 -5.68 6.15 2.29
C ARG A 107 -5.73 4.77 2.93
N LYS A 108 -4.56 4.24 3.26
CA LYS A 108 -4.46 2.99 4.01
C LYS A 108 -3.35 3.06 5.05
N HIS A 109 -3.48 2.26 6.10
CA HIS A 109 -2.36 1.87 6.96
C HIS A 109 -1.72 0.61 6.38
N TRP A 110 -0.41 0.50 6.51
CA TRP A 110 0.31 -0.69 6.06
C TRP A 110 1.37 -1.10 7.07
N VAL A 111 1.60 -2.40 7.11
CA VAL A 111 2.70 -3.02 7.84
C VAL A 111 3.44 -3.89 6.83
N VAL A 112 4.73 -3.67 6.68
CA VAL A 112 5.57 -4.40 5.74
C VAL A 112 6.66 -5.16 6.51
N ARG A 113 6.85 -6.41 6.13
CA ARG A 113 8.03 -7.17 6.51
C ARG A 113 8.87 -7.40 5.26
N THR A 114 10.12 -6.93 5.29
CA THR A 114 11.05 -7.10 4.18
C THR A 114 11.67 -8.50 4.19
N PRO A 115 12.12 -8.99 3.01
CA PRO A 115 12.77 -10.30 2.92
C PRO A 115 14.05 -10.42 3.74
#